data_efa4a9326c5ac242f104da8ce3de55b8
#
_entry.id   efa4a9326c5ac242f104da8ce3de55b8
#
_cell.length_a   1.000
_cell.length_b   1.000
_cell.length_c   1.000
_cell.angle_alpha   90.00
_cell.angle_beta   90.00
_cell.angle_gamma   90.00
#
_symmetry.space_group_name_H-M   'P 1'
#
loop_
_entity.id
_entity.type
_entity.pdbx_description
1 polymer ?
#
loop_
_entity_poly.entity_id
_entity_poly.type
_entity_poly.pdbx_seq_one_letter_code
_entity_poly.pdbx_strand_id
1 'polypeptide(L)'
;MADSIDVVGIVASLRRQSLSRRLALALASVASEALAVDLVPIGGLALYNQDEDSNPPAPWLEFRERVRRADAVLFVTPEYNRSMPGALKNAIDVGSRPYGHSAWNGKPCAVVSCSPGAQGAFGANHHLRQCLVFLNMPVMQQPEAYIGGVDKVVDEQGGFTNPSTGEFCRGFMSSFERWIHRIRG
;
A
#
# COMPACT_ATOMS: atom_id res chain seq x y z
N MET A 1 -19.07 19.14 6.73
CA MET A 1 -18.26 18.52 5.70
C MET A 1 -17.92 17.14 6.24
N ALA A 2 -18.12 16.08 5.46
CA ALA A 2 -17.68 14.74 5.91
C ALA A 2 -16.15 14.80 6.05
N ASP A 3 -15.62 14.29 7.17
CA ASP A 3 -14.18 14.22 7.40
C ASP A 3 -13.56 13.35 6.29
N SER A 4 -12.44 13.81 5.71
CA SER A 4 -11.73 13.05 4.70
C SER A 4 -11.14 11.77 5.31
N ILE A 5 -11.21 10.67 4.57
CA ILE A 5 -10.65 9.37 4.96
C ILE A 5 -9.13 9.44 4.83
N ASP A 6 -8.41 9.28 5.93
CA ASP A 6 -6.94 9.28 5.96
C ASP A 6 -6.40 7.91 5.50
N VAL A 7 -5.77 7.86 4.32
CA VAL A 7 -5.23 6.64 3.73
C VAL A 7 -3.70 6.69 3.73
N VAL A 8 -3.06 5.76 4.43
CA VAL A 8 -1.61 5.55 4.30
C VAL A 8 -1.31 4.76 3.04
N GLY A 9 -0.58 5.39 2.11
CA GLY A 9 -0.04 4.75 0.92
C GLY A 9 1.37 4.19 1.19
N ILE A 10 1.55 2.88 1.07
CA ILE A 10 2.86 2.23 1.24
C ILE A 10 3.37 1.76 -0.12
N VAL A 11 4.45 2.41 -0.56
CA VAL A 11 5.15 2.06 -1.80
C VAL A 11 6.32 1.15 -1.47
N ALA A 12 6.28 -0.08 -1.96
CA ALA A 12 7.27 -1.11 -1.62
C ALA A 12 8.66 -0.91 -2.25
N SER A 13 8.78 -0.06 -3.26
CA SER A 13 10.02 0.18 -4.00
C SER A 13 10.79 1.37 -3.44
N LEU A 14 12.05 1.15 -3.09
CA LEU A 14 12.98 2.20 -2.63
C LEU A 14 13.75 2.88 -3.77
N ARG A 15 13.51 2.49 -5.03
CA ARG A 15 14.19 3.10 -6.17
C ARG A 15 13.83 4.58 -6.30
N ARG A 16 14.82 5.42 -6.63
CA ARG A 16 14.61 6.87 -6.89
C ARG A 16 13.58 7.09 -8.02
N GLN A 17 13.70 6.31 -9.11
CA GLN A 17 12.76 6.32 -10.24
C GLN A 17 11.78 5.14 -10.13
N SER A 18 11.08 5.05 -9.02
CA SER A 18 10.15 3.96 -8.74
C SER A 18 8.87 4.06 -9.58
N LEU A 19 8.62 3.07 -10.42
CA LEU A 19 7.37 2.93 -11.17
C LEU A 19 6.17 2.71 -10.24
N SER A 20 6.37 1.97 -9.14
CA SER A 20 5.32 1.79 -8.12
C SER A 20 4.96 3.12 -7.44
N ARG A 21 5.95 4.02 -7.24
CA ARG A 21 5.67 5.36 -6.71
C ARG A 21 4.90 6.22 -7.70
N ARG A 22 5.26 6.19 -8.99
CA ARG A 22 4.51 6.89 -10.04
C ARG A 22 3.07 6.40 -10.08
N LEU A 23 2.86 5.08 -10.05
CA LEU A 23 1.52 4.49 -9.99
C LEU A 23 0.75 4.89 -8.73
N ALA A 24 1.39 4.93 -7.56
CA ALA A 24 0.76 5.37 -6.32
C ALA A 24 0.29 6.83 -6.39
N LEU A 25 1.08 7.71 -6.99
CA LEU A 25 0.69 9.11 -7.25
C LEU A 25 -0.47 9.19 -8.25
N ALA A 26 -0.43 8.38 -9.32
CA ALA A 26 -1.52 8.30 -10.29
C ALA A 26 -2.83 7.79 -9.66
N LEU A 27 -2.76 6.80 -8.77
CA LEU A 27 -3.93 6.33 -8.02
C LEU A 27 -4.51 7.42 -7.11
N ALA A 28 -3.65 8.15 -6.41
CA ALA A 28 -4.07 9.27 -5.57
C ALA A 28 -4.74 10.39 -6.39
N SER A 29 -4.23 10.69 -7.60
CA SER A 29 -4.79 11.74 -8.48
C SER A 29 -6.16 11.42 -9.07
N VAL A 30 -6.54 10.14 -9.15
CA VAL A 30 -7.86 9.69 -9.64
C VAL A 30 -8.81 9.28 -8.52
N ALA A 31 -8.37 9.35 -7.27
CA ALA A 31 -9.21 9.12 -6.10
C ALA A 31 -10.24 10.26 -5.94
N SER A 32 -11.32 9.98 -5.23
CA SER A 32 -12.27 11.02 -4.83
C SER A 32 -11.64 11.99 -3.82
N GLU A 33 -12.19 13.19 -3.68
CA GLU A 33 -11.78 14.16 -2.66
C GLU A 33 -11.98 13.65 -1.22
N ALA A 34 -12.80 12.60 -1.04
CA ALA A 34 -12.99 11.97 0.25
C ALA A 34 -11.78 11.14 0.70
N LEU A 35 -10.90 10.69 -0.22
CA LEU A 35 -9.71 9.91 0.10
C LEU A 35 -8.45 10.77 0.14
N ALA A 36 -7.93 11.06 1.30
CA ALA A 36 -6.63 11.72 1.48
C ALA A 36 -5.51 10.66 1.52
N VAL A 37 -4.84 10.42 0.38
CA VAL A 37 -3.76 9.42 0.28
C VAL A 37 -2.41 10.07 0.57
N ASP A 38 -1.79 9.66 1.69
CA ASP A 38 -0.45 10.11 2.10
C ASP A 38 0.58 8.98 1.92
N LEU A 39 1.63 9.21 1.11
CA LEU A 39 2.67 8.22 0.82
C LEU A 39 3.73 8.21 1.92
N VAL A 40 3.68 7.20 2.78
CA VAL A 40 4.59 7.06 3.92
C VAL A 40 5.88 6.34 3.51
N PRO A 41 7.07 6.95 3.75
CA PRO A 41 8.34 6.33 3.41
C PRO A 41 8.66 5.15 4.34
N ILE A 42 9.18 4.06 3.77
CA ILE A 42 9.60 2.86 4.51
C ILE A 42 11.11 2.58 4.42
N GLY A 43 11.85 3.38 3.64
CA GLY A 43 13.27 3.15 3.39
C GLY A 43 14.19 3.43 4.59
N GLY A 44 13.72 4.20 5.56
CA GLY A 44 14.47 4.53 6.78
C GLY A 44 14.23 3.55 7.95
N LEU A 45 13.40 2.52 7.75
CA LEU A 45 13.13 1.53 8.79
C LEU A 45 14.28 0.53 8.87
N ALA A 46 15.03 0.51 9.96
CA ALA A 46 15.98 -0.56 10.25
C ALA A 46 15.27 -1.92 10.20
N LEU A 47 16.02 -2.98 9.87
CA LEU A 47 15.45 -4.34 9.87
C LEU A 47 14.91 -4.67 11.26
N TYR A 48 13.70 -5.20 11.29
CA TYR A 48 13.07 -5.60 12.53
C TYR A 48 13.91 -6.62 13.27
N ASN A 49 14.17 -6.34 14.54
CA ASN A 49 14.80 -7.23 15.50
C ASN A 49 13.99 -7.20 16.80
N GLN A 50 13.54 -8.36 17.27
CA GLN A 50 12.72 -8.47 18.47
C GLN A 50 13.44 -7.97 19.73
N ASP A 51 14.76 -7.99 19.78
CA ASP A 51 15.55 -7.47 20.91
C ASP A 51 15.34 -5.96 21.13
N GLU A 52 14.93 -5.23 20.08
CA GLU A 52 14.62 -3.80 20.13
C GLU A 52 13.19 -3.48 20.61
N ASP A 53 12.34 -4.49 20.84
CA ASP A 53 10.92 -4.24 21.21
C ASP A 53 10.77 -3.53 22.56
N SER A 54 11.74 -3.67 23.48
CA SER A 54 11.75 -2.95 24.76
C SER A 54 12.20 -1.49 24.68
N ASN A 55 12.95 -1.13 23.62
CA ASN A 55 13.42 0.23 23.35
C ASN A 55 13.49 0.46 21.83
N PRO A 56 12.31 0.56 21.14
CA PRO A 56 12.26 0.59 19.69
C PRO A 56 12.89 1.86 19.11
N PRO A 57 13.59 1.77 17.96
CA PRO A 57 14.06 2.94 17.24
C PRO A 57 12.95 3.95 16.95
N ALA A 58 13.24 5.25 17.06
CA ALA A 58 12.25 6.30 16.81
C ALA A 58 11.52 6.17 15.47
N PRO A 59 12.18 5.83 14.33
CA PRO A 59 11.47 5.63 13.05
C PRO A 59 10.41 4.52 13.09
N TRP A 60 10.59 3.47 13.93
CA TRP A 60 9.58 2.42 14.08
C TRP A 60 8.35 2.95 14.84
N LEU A 61 8.57 3.73 15.88
CA LEU A 61 7.49 4.34 16.67
C LEU A 61 6.66 5.30 15.80
N GLU A 62 7.34 6.18 15.07
CA GLU A 62 6.70 7.14 14.16
C GLU A 62 5.88 6.43 13.07
N PHE A 63 6.45 5.39 12.45
CA PHE A 63 5.78 4.59 11.45
C PHE A 63 4.54 3.88 12.02
N ARG A 64 4.68 3.19 13.16
CA ARG A 64 3.57 2.52 13.85
C ARG A 64 2.45 3.50 14.18
N GLU A 65 2.80 4.66 14.70
CA GLU A 65 1.83 5.69 15.06
C GLU A 65 1.14 6.27 13.83
N ARG A 66 1.88 6.53 12.73
CA ARG A 66 1.28 6.99 11.47
C ARG A 66 0.27 5.98 10.92
N VAL A 67 0.61 4.70 10.96
CA VAL A 67 -0.31 3.63 10.53
C VAL A 67 -1.51 3.53 11.47
N ARG A 68 -1.34 3.63 12.78
CA ARG A 68 -2.46 3.54 13.75
C ARG A 68 -3.51 4.62 13.52
N ARG A 69 -3.08 5.85 13.26
CA ARG A 69 -4.00 6.99 13.04
C ARG A 69 -4.75 6.92 11.73
N ALA A 70 -4.20 6.26 10.74
CA ALA A 70 -4.85 6.13 9.44
C ALA A 70 -6.15 5.33 9.51
N ASP A 71 -7.08 5.67 8.63
CA ASP A 71 -8.35 4.98 8.46
C ASP A 71 -8.20 3.72 7.61
N ALA A 72 -7.26 3.73 6.65
CA ALA A 72 -7.04 2.63 5.72
C ALA A 72 -5.60 2.60 5.19
N VAL A 73 -5.23 1.50 4.50
CA VAL A 73 -3.91 1.35 3.90
C VAL A 73 -4.01 0.94 2.44
N LEU A 74 -3.31 1.68 1.56
CA LEU A 74 -3.12 1.32 0.16
C LEU A 74 -1.70 0.82 -0.06
N PHE A 75 -1.53 -0.46 -0.40
CA PHE A 75 -0.23 -1.02 -0.75
C PHE A 75 -0.01 -0.97 -2.25
N VAL A 76 1.16 -0.45 -2.69
CA VAL A 76 1.58 -0.46 -4.09
C VAL A 76 2.94 -1.13 -4.21
N THR A 77 2.98 -2.33 -4.81
CA THR A 77 4.16 -3.19 -4.79
C THR A 77 4.63 -3.61 -6.19
N PRO A 78 5.94 -3.59 -6.47
CA PRO A 78 6.53 -4.38 -7.54
C PRO A 78 6.74 -5.82 -7.07
N GLU A 79 7.32 -6.65 -7.93
CA GLU A 79 7.69 -8.02 -7.64
C GLU A 79 9.22 -8.19 -7.65
N TYR A 80 9.77 -8.75 -6.59
CA TYR A 80 11.16 -9.19 -6.51
C TYR A 80 11.18 -10.69 -6.23
N ASN A 81 11.73 -11.46 -7.17
CA ASN A 81 11.87 -12.92 -7.02
C ASN A 81 10.54 -13.61 -6.63
N ARG A 82 9.46 -13.28 -7.33
CA ARG A 82 8.09 -13.80 -7.10
C ARG A 82 7.46 -13.42 -5.75
N SER A 83 8.02 -12.43 -5.07
CA SER A 83 7.53 -11.95 -3.77
C SER A 83 7.50 -10.43 -3.70
N MET A 84 6.98 -9.89 -2.61
CA MET A 84 7.12 -8.48 -2.28
C MET A 84 8.58 -8.13 -1.98
N PRO A 85 9.02 -6.88 -2.21
CA PRO A 85 10.35 -6.42 -1.79
C PRO A 85 10.58 -6.56 -0.29
N GLY A 86 11.83 -6.85 0.11
CA GLY A 86 12.22 -7.00 1.52
C GLY A 86 11.90 -5.78 2.37
N ALA A 87 11.99 -4.56 1.80
CA ALA A 87 11.62 -3.33 2.50
C ALA A 87 10.13 -3.31 2.91
N LEU A 88 9.23 -3.80 2.05
CA LEU A 88 7.81 -3.91 2.40
C LEU A 88 7.59 -4.96 3.48
N LYS A 89 8.25 -6.13 3.35
CA LYS A 89 8.13 -7.17 4.38
C LYS A 89 8.64 -6.65 5.73
N ASN A 90 9.74 -5.91 5.74
CA ASN A 90 10.25 -5.26 6.96
C ASN A 90 9.25 -4.26 7.57
N ALA A 91 8.64 -3.40 6.75
CA ALA A 91 7.63 -2.46 7.21
C ALA A 91 6.42 -3.18 7.84
N ILE A 92 5.99 -4.31 7.24
CA ILE A 92 4.95 -5.17 7.78
C ILE A 92 5.34 -5.72 9.15
N ASP A 93 6.57 -6.23 9.29
CA ASP A 93 7.07 -6.79 10.55
C ASP A 93 7.19 -5.71 11.63
N VAL A 94 7.78 -4.56 11.32
CA VAL A 94 7.85 -3.40 12.23
C VAL A 94 6.45 -2.98 12.70
N GLY A 95 5.50 -2.81 11.80
CA GLY A 95 4.14 -2.36 12.13
C GLY A 95 3.32 -3.39 12.91
N SER A 96 3.69 -4.68 12.86
CA SER A 96 2.98 -5.76 13.56
C SER A 96 3.37 -5.91 15.03
N ARG A 97 4.33 -5.15 15.51
CA ARG A 97 4.94 -5.30 16.84
C ARG A 97 4.76 -4.05 17.71
N PRO A 98 4.91 -4.19 19.04
CA PRO A 98 5.07 -5.45 19.80
C PRO A 98 3.84 -6.37 19.71
N TYR A 99 3.99 -7.63 20.07
CA TYR A 99 2.91 -8.61 20.02
C TYR A 99 1.67 -8.12 20.80
N GLY A 100 0.48 -8.30 20.22
CA GLY A 100 -0.78 -7.78 20.78
C GLY A 100 -1.07 -6.30 20.46
N HIS A 101 -0.14 -5.56 19.90
CA HIS A 101 -0.27 -4.12 19.59
C HIS A 101 -0.03 -3.78 18.11
N SER A 102 -0.39 -4.70 17.21
CA SER A 102 -0.24 -4.51 15.77
C SER A 102 -0.96 -3.24 15.29
N ALA A 103 -0.23 -2.37 14.58
CA ALA A 103 -0.80 -1.18 13.96
C ALA A 103 -1.71 -1.52 12.76
N TRP A 104 -1.62 -2.74 12.25
CA TRP A 104 -2.38 -3.24 11.09
C TRP A 104 -3.76 -3.76 11.46
N ASN A 105 -3.96 -4.21 12.69
CA ASN A 105 -5.15 -4.95 13.10
C ASN A 105 -6.45 -4.21 12.79
N GLY A 106 -7.35 -4.87 12.05
CA GLY A 106 -8.67 -4.36 11.70
C GLY A 106 -8.70 -3.26 10.63
N LYS A 107 -7.53 -2.81 10.10
CA LYS A 107 -7.50 -1.74 9.10
C LYS A 107 -7.91 -2.24 7.72
N PRO A 108 -8.93 -1.65 7.08
CA PRO A 108 -9.26 -1.95 5.70
C PRO A 108 -8.09 -1.58 4.79
N CYS A 109 -7.80 -2.45 3.84
CA CYS A 109 -6.70 -2.19 2.91
C CYS A 109 -7.00 -2.66 1.49
N ALA A 110 -6.23 -2.13 0.55
CA ALA A 110 -6.22 -2.55 -0.84
C ALA A 110 -4.78 -2.77 -1.33
N VAL A 111 -4.61 -3.67 -2.29
CA VAL A 111 -3.31 -4.03 -2.87
C VAL A 111 -3.34 -3.80 -4.36
N VAL A 112 -2.42 -2.97 -4.84
CA VAL A 112 -2.12 -2.79 -6.26
C VAL A 112 -0.70 -3.26 -6.51
N SER A 113 -0.51 -4.11 -7.49
CA SER A 113 0.82 -4.53 -7.91
C SER A 113 1.12 -4.09 -9.33
N CYS A 114 2.41 -3.89 -9.65
CA CYS A 114 2.81 -3.42 -10.96
C CYS A 114 4.19 -3.91 -11.38
N SER A 115 4.35 -4.11 -12.68
CA SER A 115 5.64 -4.41 -13.30
C SER A 115 5.69 -3.92 -14.75
N PRO A 116 6.89 -3.74 -15.34
CA PRO A 116 7.02 -3.57 -16.79
C PRO A 116 6.55 -4.80 -17.59
N GLY A 117 6.59 -5.98 -16.98
CA GLY A 117 6.10 -7.21 -17.58
C GLY A 117 4.56 -7.33 -17.55
N ALA A 118 4.02 -8.20 -18.41
CA ALA A 118 2.58 -8.36 -18.59
C ALA A 118 1.83 -8.86 -17.34
N GLN A 119 2.50 -9.62 -16.47
CA GLN A 119 1.86 -10.22 -15.28
C GLN A 119 1.56 -9.22 -14.15
N GLY A 120 2.01 -7.95 -14.24
CA GLY A 120 1.68 -6.92 -13.27
C GLY A 120 2.05 -7.22 -11.82
N ALA A 121 3.12 -8.04 -11.60
CA ALA A 121 3.57 -8.46 -10.28
C ALA A 121 2.54 -9.30 -9.49
N PHE A 122 1.84 -10.20 -10.18
CA PHE A 122 0.83 -11.10 -9.62
C PHE A 122 1.33 -11.89 -8.39
N GLY A 123 2.54 -12.49 -8.46
CA GLY A 123 3.10 -13.28 -7.35
C GLY A 123 3.29 -12.46 -6.07
N ALA A 124 3.80 -11.23 -6.20
CA ALA A 124 3.97 -10.32 -5.06
C ALA A 124 2.63 -9.90 -4.44
N ASN A 125 1.61 -9.65 -5.27
CA ASN A 125 0.27 -9.30 -4.81
C ASN A 125 -0.32 -10.40 -3.92
N HIS A 126 -0.30 -11.65 -4.39
CA HIS A 126 -0.85 -12.79 -3.65
C HIS A 126 -0.03 -13.09 -2.39
N HIS A 127 1.29 -13.01 -2.45
CA HIS A 127 2.13 -13.22 -1.28
C HIS A 127 1.89 -12.14 -0.21
N LEU A 128 1.71 -10.88 -0.61
CA LEU A 128 1.35 -9.81 0.30
C LEU A 128 -0.02 -10.08 0.95
N ARG A 129 -1.04 -10.41 0.18
CA ARG A 129 -2.39 -10.73 0.71
C ARG A 129 -2.35 -11.81 1.78
N GLN A 130 -1.51 -12.84 1.61
CA GLN A 130 -1.34 -13.90 2.61
C GLN A 130 -0.82 -13.36 3.95
N CYS A 131 0.14 -12.41 3.92
CA CYS A 131 0.63 -11.75 5.13
C CYS A 131 -0.47 -10.91 5.80
N LEU A 132 -1.26 -10.19 5.00
CA LEU A 132 -2.31 -9.29 5.50
C LEU A 132 -3.46 -10.08 6.17
N VAL A 133 -3.76 -11.28 5.70
CA VAL A 133 -4.73 -12.18 6.35
C VAL A 133 -4.28 -12.51 7.78
N PHE A 134 -3.02 -12.88 7.98
CA PHE A 134 -2.48 -13.14 9.32
C PHE A 134 -2.55 -11.92 10.24
N LEU A 135 -2.40 -10.71 9.69
CA LEU A 135 -2.44 -9.45 10.43
C LEU A 135 -3.86 -8.96 10.71
N ASN A 136 -4.88 -9.76 10.38
CA ASN A 136 -6.30 -9.40 10.53
C ASN A 136 -6.66 -8.09 9.81
N MET A 137 -6.07 -7.85 8.63
CA MET A 137 -6.43 -6.71 7.79
C MET A 137 -7.56 -7.12 6.83
N PRO A 138 -8.71 -6.43 6.83
CA PRO A 138 -9.75 -6.63 5.83
C PRO A 138 -9.27 -6.16 4.44
N VAL A 139 -8.75 -7.08 3.63
CA VAL A 139 -8.25 -6.78 2.29
C VAL A 139 -9.40 -6.69 1.30
N MET A 140 -9.49 -5.61 0.52
CA MET A 140 -10.44 -5.52 -0.58
C MET A 140 -10.17 -6.64 -1.59
N GLN A 141 -11.20 -7.47 -1.85
CA GLN A 141 -11.06 -8.65 -2.69
C GLN A 141 -11.19 -8.29 -4.18
N GLN A 142 -12.17 -7.45 -4.52
CA GLN A 142 -12.46 -7.04 -5.89
C GLN A 142 -12.70 -5.53 -6.02
N PRO A 143 -12.25 -4.93 -7.15
CA PRO A 143 -11.46 -5.56 -8.22
C PRO A 143 -10.02 -5.84 -7.77
N GLU A 144 -9.38 -6.86 -8.37
CA GLU A 144 -7.94 -7.05 -8.24
C GLU A 144 -7.19 -6.13 -9.20
N ALA A 145 -6.00 -5.65 -8.81
CA ALA A 145 -5.21 -4.72 -9.61
C ALA A 145 -3.77 -5.21 -9.82
N TYR A 146 -3.50 -5.68 -11.04
CA TYR A 146 -2.20 -6.13 -11.53
C TYR A 146 -1.83 -5.29 -12.76
N ILE A 147 -1.06 -4.23 -12.58
CA ILE A 147 -0.75 -3.28 -13.65
C ILE A 147 0.51 -3.71 -14.40
N GLY A 148 0.31 -4.44 -15.50
CA GLY A 148 1.37 -4.79 -16.44
C GLY A 148 1.75 -3.61 -17.33
N GLY A 149 3.00 -3.59 -17.85
CA GLY A 149 3.49 -2.52 -18.71
C GLY A 149 3.42 -1.14 -18.04
N VAL A 150 3.61 -1.09 -16.73
CA VAL A 150 3.40 0.13 -15.92
C VAL A 150 4.26 1.31 -16.39
N ASP A 151 5.41 1.08 -16.97
CA ASP A 151 6.30 2.07 -17.58
C ASP A 151 5.69 2.78 -18.80
N LYS A 152 4.65 2.20 -19.40
CA LYS A 152 3.96 2.71 -20.59
C LYS A 152 2.61 3.35 -20.28
N VAL A 153 2.08 3.13 -19.09
CA VAL A 153 0.72 3.58 -18.72
C VAL A 153 0.70 4.65 -17.64
N VAL A 154 1.87 4.96 -17.02
CA VAL A 154 2.05 6.11 -16.12
C VAL A 154 3.28 6.92 -16.51
N ASP A 155 3.15 8.24 -16.52
CA ASP A 155 4.24 9.17 -16.79
C ASP A 155 5.13 9.43 -15.56
N GLU A 156 6.13 10.28 -15.72
CA GLU A 156 7.06 10.64 -14.64
C GLU A 156 6.42 11.49 -13.54
N GLN A 157 5.37 12.20 -13.85
CA GLN A 157 4.62 13.06 -12.94
C GLN A 157 3.53 12.31 -12.18
N GLY A 158 3.29 11.02 -12.51
CA GLY A 158 2.23 10.21 -11.92
C GLY A 158 0.87 10.44 -12.56
N GLY A 159 0.85 10.80 -13.85
CA GLY A 159 -0.35 10.83 -14.67
C GLY A 159 -0.57 9.51 -15.41
N PHE A 160 -1.82 9.14 -15.68
CA PHE A 160 -2.12 8.02 -16.57
C PHE A 160 -2.00 8.45 -18.03
N THR A 161 -1.15 7.76 -18.79
CA THR A 161 -0.99 7.98 -20.25
C THR A 161 -1.92 7.10 -21.07
N ASN A 162 -2.51 6.06 -20.44
CA ASN A 162 -3.46 5.16 -21.06
C ASN A 162 -4.85 5.36 -20.45
N PRO A 163 -5.86 5.83 -21.24
CA PRO A 163 -7.20 6.15 -20.73
C PRO A 163 -7.91 4.95 -20.06
N SER A 164 -7.81 3.76 -20.64
CA SER A 164 -8.50 2.57 -20.09
C SER A 164 -7.89 2.13 -18.77
N THR A 165 -6.57 2.24 -18.62
CA THR A 165 -5.89 1.98 -17.33
C THR A 165 -6.30 3.04 -16.29
N GLY A 166 -6.38 4.31 -16.68
CA GLY A 166 -6.84 5.39 -15.80
C GLY A 166 -8.26 5.20 -15.33
N GLU A 167 -9.16 4.78 -16.22
CA GLU A 167 -10.56 4.48 -15.88
C GLU A 167 -10.66 3.28 -14.93
N PHE A 168 -9.96 2.20 -15.21
CA PHE A 168 -9.88 1.05 -14.31
C PHE A 168 -9.38 1.47 -12.91
N CYS A 169 -8.30 2.24 -12.82
CA CYS A 169 -7.74 2.69 -11.55
C CYS A 169 -8.69 3.63 -10.79
N ARG A 170 -9.44 4.48 -11.47
CA ARG A 170 -10.51 5.29 -10.86
C ARG A 170 -11.60 4.41 -10.27
N GLY A 171 -12.05 3.40 -11.01
CA GLY A 171 -13.03 2.42 -10.54
C GLY A 171 -12.52 1.61 -9.34
N PHE A 172 -11.22 1.26 -9.34
CA PHE A 172 -10.54 0.60 -8.22
C PHE A 172 -10.56 1.48 -6.96
N MET A 173 -10.15 2.76 -7.07
CA MET A 173 -10.13 3.68 -5.93
C MET A 173 -11.54 3.95 -5.39
N SER A 174 -12.55 4.07 -6.25
CA SER A 174 -13.95 4.17 -5.83
C SER A 174 -14.44 2.91 -5.10
N SER A 175 -14.00 1.73 -5.53
CA SER A 175 -14.33 0.47 -4.84
C SER A 175 -13.62 0.38 -3.49
N PHE A 176 -12.38 0.90 -3.40
CA PHE A 176 -11.64 0.96 -2.15
C PHE A 176 -12.32 1.89 -1.14
N GLU A 177 -12.79 3.05 -1.56
CA GLU A 177 -13.57 3.96 -0.71
C GLU A 177 -14.82 3.28 -0.15
N ARG A 178 -15.61 2.62 -1.00
CA ARG A 178 -16.78 1.85 -0.54
C ARG A 178 -16.40 0.72 0.41
N TRP A 179 -15.25 0.07 0.18
CA TRP A 179 -14.72 -0.97 1.06
C TRP A 179 -14.40 -0.41 2.46
N ILE A 180 -13.73 0.75 2.51
CA ILE A 180 -13.40 1.42 3.78
C ILE A 180 -14.68 1.73 4.56
N HIS A 181 -15.67 2.35 3.92
CA HIS A 181 -16.95 2.63 4.57
C HIS A 181 -17.63 1.37 5.09
N ARG A 182 -17.64 0.29 4.30
CA ARG A 182 -18.25 -0.99 4.70
C ARG A 182 -17.60 -1.62 5.92
N ILE A 183 -16.29 -1.46 6.09
CA ILE A 183 -15.54 -2.06 7.21
C ILE A 183 -15.62 -1.21 8.45
N ARG A 184 -15.68 0.11 8.29
CA ARG A 184 -15.69 1.04 9.44
C ARG A 184 -17.09 1.32 10.00
N GLY A 185 -18.14 1.05 9.26
CA GLY A 185 -19.54 1.31 9.62
C GLY A 185 -19.97 2.68 9.12
#